data_d887f49728d17a65f6e17bb38d41b2bd
#
_entry.id   d887f49728d17a65f6e17bb38d41b2bd
#
_cell.length_a   1.000
_cell.length_b   1.000
_cell.length_c   1.000
_cell.angle_alpha   90.00
_cell.angle_beta   90.00
_cell.angle_gamma   90.00
#
_symmetry.space_group_name_H-M   'P 1'
#
loop_
_entity.id
_entity.type
_entity.pdbx_description
1 polymer ?
#
loop_
_entity_poly.entity_id
_entity_poly.type
_entity_poly.pdbx_seq_one_letter_code
_entity_poly.pdbx_strand_id
1 'polypeptide(L)'
;MKLHLQGTDYGSFLANEPSPLSVSVIDDKLREKLVIEFQHLRNHAVEPLASFLDFITYGYMIDNIILLITGTLHQRPISELIPKCHPLGSFEQMEAIHVAATPAELYNAVLVDTPLAPFFVDCISEQDLDEMNIEIIRNTLYKAYLEAFYEFCQKMGGSTADVMCEILAVSIVSC
;
A
#
# COMPACT_ATOMS: atom_id res chain seq x y z
N MET A 1 -9.73 -14.26 -24.09
CA MET A 1 -9.09 -13.20 -23.26
C MET A 1 -7.69 -12.85 -23.78
N LYS A 2 -6.72 -13.76 -23.90
CA LYS A 2 -5.35 -13.47 -24.41
C LYS A 2 -5.36 -12.69 -25.75
N LEU A 3 -6.16 -13.13 -26.72
CA LEU A 3 -6.28 -12.47 -28.03
C LEU A 3 -6.78 -11.02 -27.96
N HIS A 4 -7.66 -10.70 -27.01
CA HIS A 4 -8.16 -9.34 -26.86
C HIS A 4 -7.13 -8.41 -26.20
N LEU A 5 -6.31 -8.95 -25.30
CA LEU A 5 -5.25 -8.18 -24.63
C LEU A 5 -4.01 -8.01 -25.51
N GLN A 6 -3.77 -8.93 -26.48
CA GLN A 6 -2.60 -8.86 -27.38
C GLN A 6 -2.59 -7.60 -28.27
N GLY A 7 -3.75 -7.02 -28.57
CA GLY A 7 -3.87 -5.78 -29.33
C GLY A 7 -3.79 -4.51 -28.47
N THR A 8 -3.50 -4.63 -27.17
CA THR A 8 -3.39 -3.52 -26.23
C THR A 8 -1.97 -3.43 -25.67
N ASP A 9 -1.70 -2.36 -24.92
CA ASP A 9 -0.42 -2.16 -24.20
C ASP A 9 -0.09 -3.27 -23.20
N TYR A 10 -1.08 -4.11 -22.84
CA TYR A 10 -0.90 -5.26 -21.96
C TYR A 10 -0.39 -6.52 -22.69
N GLY A 11 -0.41 -6.53 -24.04
CA GLY A 11 -0.02 -7.71 -24.80
C GLY A 11 1.43 -8.15 -24.59
N SER A 12 2.33 -7.21 -24.43
CA SER A 12 3.76 -7.45 -24.19
C SER A 12 4.01 -8.18 -22.86
N PHE A 13 3.26 -7.86 -21.81
CA PHE A 13 3.39 -8.49 -20.48
C PHE A 13 2.89 -9.95 -20.46
N LEU A 14 2.03 -10.31 -21.40
CA LEU A 14 1.46 -11.66 -21.53
C LEU A 14 2.11 -12.49 -22.64
N ALA A 15 3.03 -11.91 -23.39
CA ALA A 15 3.62 -12.56 -24.57
C ALA A 15 4.37 -13.86 -24.24
N ASN A 16 5.14 -13.86 -23.15
CA ASN A 16 6.01 -14.96 -22.75
C ASN A 16 5.32 -15.98 -21.81
N GLU A 17 4.06 -15.74 -21.43
CA GLU A 17 3.35 -16.64 -20.52
C GLU A 17 2.82 -17.88 -21.25
N PRO A 18 3.03 -19.09 -20.71
CA PRO A 18 2.56 -20.33 -21.30
C PRO A 18 1.01 -20.39 -21.33
N SER A 19 0.48 -21.02 -22.37
CA SER A 19 -0.97 -21.27 -22.48
C SER A 19 -1.32 -22.65 -21.86
N PRO A 20 -2.50 -22.79 -21.22
CA PRO A 20 -3.57 -21.78 -21.01
C PRO A 20 -3.24 -20.82 -19.84
N LEU A 21 -3.58 -19.55 -20.03
CA LEU A 21 -3.44 -18.53 -18.98
C LEU A 21 -4.53 -18.71 -17.91
N SER A 22 -4.14 -18.81 -16.64
CA SER A 22 -5.07 -18.69 -15.53
C SER A 22 -5.46 -17.24 -15.27
N VAL A 23 -6.57 -17.03 -14.58
CA VAL A 23 -7.00 -15.68 -14.17
C VAL A 23 -5.98 -15.04 -13.24
N SER A 24 -5.40 -15.84 -12.32
CA SER A 24 -4.37 -15.36 -11.39
C SER A 24 -3.12 -14.86 -12.12
N VAL A 25 -2.60 -15.60 -13.11
CA VAL A 25 -1.45 -15.15 -13.90
C VAL A 25 -1.74 -13.84 -14.63
N ILE A 26 -2.96 -13.67 -15.15
CA ILE A 26 -3.36 -12.42 -15.81
C ILE A 26 -3.38 -11.28 -14.77
N ASP A 27 -3.98 -11.48 -13.61
CA ASP A 27 -4.06 -10.48 -12.54
C ASP A 27 -2.65 -10.06 -12.08
N ASP A 28 -1.78 -11.03 -11.80
CA ASP A 28 -0.40 -10.78 -11.40
C ASP A 28 0.37 -9.95 -12.44
N LYS A 29 0.21 -10.28 -13.72
CA LYS A 29 0.86 -9.52 -14.81
C LYS A 29 0.30 -8.12 -15.01
N LEU A 30 -1.00 -7.93 -14.80
CA LEU A 30 -1.60 -6.61 -14.85
C LEU A 30 -1.13 -5.73 -13.67
N ARG A 31 -0.98 -6.31 -12.48
CA ARG A 31 -0.41 -5.63 -11.31
C ARG A 31 1.06 -5.28 -11.53
N GLU A 32 1.85 -6.22 -12.08
CA GLU A 32 3.26 -5.97 -12.43
C GLU A 32 3.39 -4.75 -13.38
N LYS A 33 2.56 -4.70 -14.43
CA LYS A 33 2.55 -3.55 -15.35
C LYS A 33 2.21 -2.24 -14.64
N LEU A 34 1.17 -2.25 -13.80
CA LEU A 34 0.78 -1.07 -13.01
C LEU A 34 1.96 -0.55 -12.17
N VAL A 35 2.68 -1.44 -11.50
CA VAL A 35 3.83 -1.08 -10.66
C VAL A 35 4.95 -0.46 -11.50
N ILE A 36 5.29 -1.07 -12.64
CA ILE A 36 6.35 -0.57 -13.53
C ILE A 36 6.00 0.82 -14.05
N GLU A 37 4.76 1.03 -14.50
CA GLU A 37 4.29 2.32 -15.00
C GLU A 37 4.25 3.38 -13.89
N PHE A 38 3.78 3.01 -12.70
CA PHE A 38 3.76 3.89 -11.54
C PHE A 38 5.18 4.31 -11.12
N GLN A 39 6.11 3.36 -11.03
CA GLN A 39 7.51 3.64 -10.70
C GLN A 39 8.17 4.54 -11.76
N HIS A 40 7.88 4.29 -13.04
CA HIS A 40 8.37 5.14 -14.10
C HIS A 40 7.87 6.58 -13.93
N LEU A 41 6.57 6.76 -13.69
CA LEU A 41 5.98 8.07 -13.43
C LEU A 41 6.61 8.74 -12.20
N ARG A 42 6.74 8.01 -11.09
CA ARG A 42 7.32 8.52 -9.85
C ARG A 42 8.77 8.97 -10.02
N ASN A 43 9.58 8.19 -10.74
CA ASN A 43 11.00 8.48 -10.96
C ASN A 43 11.24 9.73 -11.82
N HIS A 44 10.26 10.13 -12.62
CA HIS A 44 10.33 11.32 -13.47
C HIS A 44 9.52 12.51 -12.91
N ALA A 45 8.80 12.29 -11.83
CA ALA A 45 8.00 13.32 -11.19
C ALA A 45 8.89 14.32 -10.43
N VAL A 46 8.51 15.59 -10.50
CA VAL A 46 9.06 16.66 -9.67
C VAL A 46 8.01 17.11 -8.66
N GLU A 47 8.43 17.80 -7.61
CA GLU A 47 7.47 18.33 -6.63
C GLU A 47 6.48 19.33 -7.27
N PRO A 48 5.21 19.30 -6.86
CA PRO A 48 4.59 18.49 -5.80
C PRO A 48 4.10 17.10 -6.26
N LEU A 49 4.22 16.76 -7.54
CA LEU A 49 3.73 15.47 -8.08
C LEU A 49 4.45 14.28 -7.46
N ALA A 50 5.74 14.40 -7.18
CA ALA A 50 6.52 13.32 -6.56
C ALA A 50 5.93 12.93 -5.19
N SER A 51 5.75 13.90 -4.30
CA SER A 51 5.11 13.66 -2.99
C SER A 51 3.66 13.20 -3.10
N PHE A 52 2.90 13.71 -4.06
CA PHE A 52 1.54 13.26 -4.33
C PHE A 52 1.47 11.76 -4.66
N LEU A 53 2.38 11.28 -5.51
CA LEU A 53 2.48 9.87 -5.86
C LEU A 53 2.93 9.01 -4.66
N ASP A 54 3.81 9.53 -3.81
CA ASP A 54 4.19 8.85 -2.57
C ASP A 54 2.98 8.67 -1.65
N PHE A 55 2.17 9.70 -1.45
CA PHE A 55 0.93 9.59 -0.68
C PHE A 55 -0.02 8.50 -1.21
N ILE A 56 -0.12 8.33 -2.52
CA ILE A 56 -0.92 7.24 -3.11
C ILE A 56 -0.44 5.86 -2.66
N THR A 57 0.87 5.67 -2.49
CA THR A 57 1.43 4.37 -2.06
C THR A 57 1.17 4.06 -0.59
N TYR A 58 0.97 5.07 0.26
CA TYR A 58 0.83 4.88 1.71
C TYR A 58 -0.41 4.07 2.09
N GLY A 59 -1.52 4.21 1.38
CA GLY A 59 -2.69 3.36 1.58
C GLY A 59 -2.38 1.87 1.36
N TYR A 60 -1.66 1.54 0.30
CA TYR A 60 -1.21 0.17 0.04
C TYR A 60 -0.20 -0.33 1.07
N MET A 61 0.68 0.55 1.58
CA MET A 61 1.61 0.20 2.66
C MET A 61 0.86 -0.14 3.95
N ILE A 62 -0.16 0.66 4.31
CA ILE A 62 -1.00 0.39 5.48
C ILE A 62 -1.68 -0.97 5.35
N ASP A 63 -2.30 -1.27 4.21
CA ASP A 63 -2.94 -2.57 3.98
C ASP A 63 -1.96 -3.73 4.08
N ASN A 64 -0.75 -3.59 3.54
CA ASN A 64 0.30 -4.59 3.66
C ASN A 64 0.71 -4.83 5.13
N ILE A 65 0.91 -3.76 5.89
CA ILE A 65 1.29 -3.87 7.31
C ILE A 65 0.18 -4.54 8.12
N ILE A 66 -1.07 -4.14 7.91
CA ILE A 66 -2.22 -4.76 8.58
C ILE A 66 -2.33 -6.25 8.22
N LEU A 67 -2.10 -6.62 6.95
CA LEU A 67 -2.05 -8.02 6.52
C LEU A 67 -0.97 -8.81 7.28
N LEU A 68 0.22 -8.23 7.41
CA LEU A 68 1.35 -8.88 8.10
C LEU A 68 1.09 -9.00 9.60
N ILE A 69 0.59 -7.96 10.26
CA ILE A 69 0.23 -7.99 11.70
C ILE A 69 -0.85 -9.05 11.94
N THR A 70 -1.93 -9.01 11.18
CA THR A 70 -3.02 -10.00 11.29
C THR A 70 -2.53 -11.42 11.06
N GLY A 71 -1.71 -11.63 10.05
CA GLY A 71 -1.13 -12.95 9.77
C GLY A 71 -0.24 -13.46 10.90
N THR A 72 0.56 -12.58 11.50
CA THR A 72 1.43 -12.93 12.64
C THR A 72 0.61 -13.24 13.91
N LEU A 73 -0.46 -12.50 14.17
CA LEU A 73 -1.42 -12.83 15.24
C LEU A 73 -2.00 -14.24 15.10
N HIS A 74 -2.31 -14.64 13.86
CA HIS A 74 -2.78 -15.99 13.53
C HIS A 74 -1.65 -17.02 13.35
N GLN A 75 -0.44 -16.71 13.76
CA GLN A 75 0.74 -17.58 13.68
C GLN A 75 1.07 -18.06 12.25
N ARG A 76 0.71 -17.28 11.25
CA ARG A 76 1.06 -17.56 9.86
C ARG A 76 2.49 -17.08 9.57
N PRO A 77 3.30 -17.87 8.87
CA PRO A 77 4.64 -17.45 8.52
C PRO A 77 4.62 -16.25 7.57
N ILE A 78 5.43 -15.25 7.85
CA ILE A 78 5.53 -14.02 7.04
C ILE A 78 5.89 -14.34 5.59
N SER A 79 6.69 -15.36 5.35
CA SER A 79 7.04 -15.84 4.00
C SER A 79 5.84 -16.21 3.12
N GLU A 80 4.70 -16.60 3.74
CA GLU A 80 3.45 -16.86 3.02
C GLU A 80 2.61 -15.59 2.79
N LEU A 81 2.86 -14.56 3.56
CA LEU A 81 2.08 -13.31 3.53
C LEU A 81 2.68 -12.30 2.56
N ILE A 82 4.00 -12.21 2.48
CA ILE A 82 4.71 -11.27 1.58
C ILE A 82 4.22 -11.36 0.13
N PRO A 83 4.05 -12.56 -0.47
CA PRO A 83 3.54 -12.66 -1.85
C PRO A 83 2.10 -12.14 -2.03
N LYS A 84 1.35 -11.95 -0.93
CA LYS A 84 -0.01 -11.41 -0.95
C LYS A 84 -0.06 -9.91 -0.78
N CYS A 85 1.05 -9.30 -0.37
CA CYS A 85 1.16 -7.86 -0.24
C CYS A 85 1.02 -7.19 -1.61
N HIS A 86 0.41 -6.00 -1.61
CA HIS A 86 0.31 -5.22 -2.83
C HIS A 86 1.68 -4.61 -3.17
N PRO A 87 2.20 -4.79 -4.40
CA PRO A 87 3.56 -4.36 -4.71
C PRO A 87 3.77 -2.83 -4.65
N LEU A 88 2.74 -2.00 -4.88
CA LEU A 88 2.82 -0.55 -4.66
C LEU A 88 2.97 -0.16 -3.18
N GLY A 89 2.63 -1.04 -2.27
CA GLY A 89 2.83 -0.86 -0.83
C GLY A 89 4.12 -1.48 -0.32
N SER A 90 5.02 -1.90 -1.20
CA SER A 90 6.33 -2.43 -0.81
C SER A 90 7.26 -1.30 -0.39
N PHE A 91 8.06 -1.53 0.64
CA PHE A 91 9.09 -0.62 1.14
C PHE A 91 10.35 -1.43 1.48
N GLU A 92 11.49 -0.74 1.55
CA GLU A 92 12.81 -1.38 1.66
C GLU A 92 12.90 -2.31 2.87
N GLN A 93 12.28 -1.94 3.99
CA GLN A 93 12.32 -2.70 5.25
C GLN A 93 11.38 -3.92 5.26
N MET A 94 10.56 -4.16 4.24
CA MET A 94 9.70 -5.35 4.19
C MET A 94 10.49 -6.66 4.27
N GLU A 95 11.72 -6.69 3.76
CA GLU A 95 12.59 -7.85 3.91
C GLU A 95 13.08 -8.04 5.36
N ALA A 96 13.32 -6.95 6.08
CA ALA A 96 13.70 -7.01 7.50
C ALA A 96 12.55 -7.50 8.39
N ILE A 97 11.31 -7.26 7.99
CA ILE A 97 10.10 -7.75 8.68
C ILE A 97 10.02 -9.29 8.70
N HIS A 98 10.70 -10.00 7.80
CA HIS A 98 10.77 -11.46 7.82
C HIS A 98 11.31 -12.05 9.14
N VAL A 99 12.02 -11.27 9.93
CA VAL A 99 12.61 -11.70 11.20
C VAL A 99 11.65 -11.51 12.37
N ALA A 100 10.61 -10.70 12.21
CA ALA A 100 9.63 -10.45 13.26
C ALA A 100 8.79 -11.71 13.52
N ALA A 101 8.85 -12.23 14.72
CA ALA A 101 8.10 -13.41 15.16
C ALA A 101 6.81 -13.05 15.91
N THR A 102 6.69 -11.79 16.35
CA THR A 102 5.55 -11.29 17.10
C THR A 102 4.98 -10.00 16.50
N PRO A 103 3.69 -9.70 16.73
CA PRO A 103 3.10 -8.43 16.30
C PRO A 103 3.84 -7.19 16.84
N ALA A 104 4.33 -7.27 18.06
CA ALA A 104 5.09 -6.20 18.69
C ALA A 104 6.44 -5.94 17.98
N GLU A 105 7.16 -7.01 17.63
CA GLU A 105 8.40 -6.89 16.85
C GLU A 105 8.13 -6.32 15.46
N LEU A 106 7.04 -6.74 14.80
CA LEU A 106 6.61 -6.21 13.52
C LEU A 106 6.29 -4.71 13.62
N TYR A 107 5.53 -4.32 14.63
CA TYR A 107 5.18 -2.93 14.89
C TYR A 107 6.42 -2.05 15.08
N ASN A 108 7.34 -2.49 15.91
CA ASN A 108 8.59 -1.78 16.13
C ASN A 108 9.45 -1.68 14.86
N ALA A 109 9.49 -2.73 14.03
CA ALA A 109 10.20 -2.70 12.76
C ALA A 109 9.59 -1.68 11.78
N VAL A 110 8.26 -1.56 11.77
CA VAL A 110 7.55 -0.56 10.93
C VAL A 110 7.80 0.87 11.40
N LEU A 111 7.90 1.11 12.71
CA LEU A 111 8.11 2.45 13.25
C LEU A 111 9.49 3.04 12.94
N VAL A 112 10.51 2.19 12.76
CA VAL A 112 11.90 2.66 12.77
C VAL A 112 12.30 3.37 11.47
N ASP A 113 11.84 2.92 10.29
CA ASP A 113 12.36 3.47 9.03
C ASP A 113 11.33 3.49 7.89
N THR A 114 10.04 3.68 8.19
CA THR A 114 9.03 3.77 7.13
C THR A 114 8.42 5.16 7.03
N PRO A 115 7.95 5.58 5.84
CA PRO A 115 7.23 6.84 5.70
C PRO A 115 5.91 6.88 6.49
N LEU A 116 5.47 5.73 7.02
CA LEU A 116 4.26 5.61 7.83
C LEU A 116 4.50 5.84 9.32
N ALA A 117 5.75 5.86 9.77
CA ALA A 117 6.08 6.06 11.18
C ALA A 117 5.30 7.23 11.85
N PRO A 118 5.13 8.40 11.20
CA PRO A 118 4.34 9.49 11.79
C PRO A 118 2.88 9.13 12.07
N PHE A 119 2.28 8.25 11.27
CA PHE A 119 0.88 7.84 11.45
C PHE A 119 0.71 6.82 12.57
N PHE A 120 1.77 6.08 12.90
CA PHE A 120 1.74 5.07 13.95
C PHE A 120 2.00 5.66 15.34
N VAL A 121 2.93 6.61 15.47
CA VAL A 121 3.42 7.12 16.77
C VAL A 121 2.29 7.68 17.65
N ASP A 122 1.32 8.35 17.07
CA ASP A 122 0.23 9.00 17.81
C ASP A 122 -1.04 8.14 17.90
N CYS A 123 -1.08 6.99 17.22
CA CYS A 123 -2.33 6.26 17.01
C CYS A 123 -2.39 4.92 17.75
N ILE A 124 -1.26 4.27 18.05
CA ILE A 124 -1.25 2.87 18.51
C ILE A 124 -0.12 2.66 19.50
N SER A 125 -0.44 1.96 20.61
CA SER A 125 0.57 1.40 21.49
C SER A 125 0.83 -0.08 21.20
N GLU A 126 2.00 -0.59 21.56
CA GLU A 126 2.33 -2.02 21.44
C GLU A 126 1.30 -2.93 22.15
N GLN A 127 0.64 -2.39 23.19
CA GLN A 127 -0.35 -3.11 23.99
C GLN A 127 -1.72 -3.23 23.31
N ASP A 128 -1.99 -2.44 22.25
CA ASP A 128 -3.24 -2.44 21.52
C ASP A 128 -3.27 -3.48 20.37
N LEU A 129 -2.15 -4.18 20.15
CA LEU A 129 -2.01 -5.16 19.05
C LEU A 129 -2.62 -6.51 19.41
N ASP A 130 -3.92 -6.56 19.52
CA ASP A 130 -4.69 -7.80 19.64
C ASP A 130 -5.71 -7.95 18.50
N GLU A 131 -6.26 -9.16 18.35
CA GLU A 131 -7.22 -9.46 17.27
C GLU A 131 -8.49 -8.58 17.34
N MET A 132 -8.90 -8.16 18.53
CA MET A 132 -10.12 -7.36 18.71
C MET A 132 -9.91 -5.91 18.25
N ASN A 133 -8.68 -5.43 18.23
CA ASN A 133 -8.36 -4.04 17.94
C ASN A 133 -7.88 -3.81 16.49
N ILE A 134 -7.63 -4.87 15.70
CA ILE A 134 -6.99 -4.73 14.38
C ILE A 134 -7.77 -3.83 13.42
N GLU A 135 -9.11 -3.89 13.43
CA GLU A 135 -9.95 -3.02 12.60
C GLU A 135 -9.92 -1.57 13.10
N ILE A 136 -9.87 -1.36 14.41
CA ILE A 136 -9.73 -0.03 15.02
C ILE A 136 -8.38 0.55 14.63
N ILE A 137 -7.32 -0.25 14.72
CA ILE A 137 -5.96 0.12 14.32
C ILE A 137 -5.93 0.53 12.86
N ARG A 138 -6.49 -0.30 11.98
CA ARG A 138 -6.58 -0.03 10.54
C ARG A 138 -7.28 1.31 10.28
N ASN A 139 -8.46 1.50 10.85
CA ASN A 139 -9.25 2.71 10.65
C ASN A 139 -8.54 3.96 11.20
N THR A 140 -7.88 3.84 12.35
CA THR A 140 -7.10 4.94 12.95
C THR A 140 -5.92 5.35 12.05
N LEU A 141 -5.20 4.37 11.51
CA LEU A 141 -4.09 4.62 10.57
C LEU A 141 -4.58 5.25 9.27
N TYR A 142 -5.67 4.71 8.72
CA TYR A 142 -6.27 5.27 7.51
C TYR A 142 -6.74 6.69 7.72
N LYS A 143 -7.38 6.99 8.85
CA LYS A 143 -7.80 8.34 9.18
C LYS A 143 -6.61 9.30 9.24
N ALA A 144 -5.57 8.97 10.00
CA ALA A 144 -4.37 9.81 10.11
C ALA A 144 -3.69 10.03 8.74
N TYR A 145 -3.58 8.99 7.94
CA TYR A 145 -3.05 9.06 6.58
C TYR A 145 -3.89 9.96 5.67
N LEU A 146 -5.21 9.77 5.65
CA LEU A 146 -6.12 10.54 4.80
C LEU A 146 -6.16 12.02 5.20
N GLU A 147 -6.11 12.32 6.50
CA GLU A 147 -6.00 13.69 7.02
C GLU A 147 -4.69 14.36 6.56
N ALA A 148 -3.56 13.66 6.66
CA ALA A 148 -2.28 14.19 6.18
C ALA A 148 -2.26 14.39 4.65
N PHE A 149 -2.85 13.47 3.91
CA PHE A 149 -2.97 13.60 2.45
C PHE A 149 -3.89 14.76 2.07
N TYR A 150 -4.99 14.94 2.79
CA TYR A 150 -5.89 16.09 2.62
C TYR A 150 -5.15 17.42 2.83
N GLU A 151 -4.42 17.55 3.93
CA GLU A 151 -3.61 18.74 4.20
C GLU A 151 -2.56 19.00 3.11
N PHE A 152 -1.89 17.94 2.63
CA PHE A 152 -0.95 18.05 1.53
C PHE A 152 -1.63 18.58 0.27
N CYS A 153 -2.79 18.05 -0.11
CA CYS A 153 -3.55 18.51 -1.26
C CYS A 153 -3.99 19.97 -1.11
N GLN A 154 -4.45 20.37 0.07
CA GLN A 154 -4.81 21.77 0.34
C GLN A 154 -3.62 22.72 0.13
N LYS A 155 -2.44 22.35 0.62
CA LYS A 155 -1.20 23.14 0.45
C LYS A 155 -0.75 23.21 -1.01
N MET A 156 -0.95 22.15 -1.77
CA MET A 156 -0.62 22.07 -3.20
C MET A 156 -1.47 23.04 -4.03
N GLY A 157 -2.76 23.16 -3.71
CA GLY A 157 -3.71 24.05 -4.39
C GLY A 157 -4.05 23.63 -5.83
N GLY A 158 -4.84 24.48 -6.50
CA GLY A 158 -5.26 24.27 -7.89
C GLY A 158 -6.39 23.24 -8.04
N SER A 159 -6.80 22.98 -9.29
CA SER A 159 -7.93 22.11 -9.59
C SER A 159 -7.74 20.65 -9.13
N THR A 160 -6.52 20.17 -9.08
CA THR A 160 -6.20 18.85 -8.55
C THR A 160 -6.51 18.78 -7.06
N ALA A 161 -6.13 19.82 -6.30
CA ALA A 161 -6.44 19.92 -4.89
C ALA A 161 -7.95 19.97 -4.64
N ASP A 162 -8.70 20.75 -5.42
CA ASP A 162 -10.15 20.86 -5.28
C ASP A 162 -10.83 19.49 -5.39
N VAL A 163 -10.49 18.71 -6.42
CA VAL A 163 -11.05 17.37 -6.64
C VAL A 163 -10.60 16.38 -5.56
N MET A 164 -9.30 16.37 -5.25
CA MET A 164 -8.76 15.42 -4.29
C MET A 164 -9.23 15.67 -2.87
N CYS A 165 -9.36 16.93 -2.46
CA CYS A 165 -9.88 17.26 -1.14
C CYS A 165 -11.33 16.78 -0.95
N GLU A 166 -12.17 16.84 -1.99
CA GLU A 166 -13.53 16.28 -1.91
C GLU A 166 -13.53 14.76 -1.77
N ILE A 167 -12.71 14.07 -2.57
CA ILE A 167 -12.57 12.60 -2.51
C ILE A 167 -12.08 12.17 -1.11
N LEU A 168 -11.03 12.82 -0.61
CA LEU A 168 -10.42 12.50 0.68
C LEU A 168 -11.37 12.80 1.84
N ALA A 169 -12.12 13.92 1.80
CA ALA A 169 -13.10 14.25 2.83
C ALA A 169 -14.19 13.16 2.96
N VAL A 170 -14.70 12.65 1.84
CA VAL A 170 -15.67 11.53 1.87
C VAL A 170 -15.02 10.27 2.45
N SER A 171 -13.77 9.99 2.10
CA SER A 171 -13.05 8.81 2.60
C SER A 171 -12.79 8.89 4.11
N ILE A 172 -12.41 10.07 4.64
CA ILE A 172 -12.17 10.31 6.07
C ILE A 172 -13.44 10.05 6.89
N VAL A 173 -14.60 10.49 6.39
CA VAL A 173 -15.89 10.30 7.09
C VAL A 173 -16.31 8.82 7.10
N SER A 174 -15.80 8.02 6.16
CA SER A 174 -16.17 6.61 6.00
C SER A 174 -15.27 5.65 6.81
N CYS A 175 -14.16 6.15 7.38
CA CYS A 175 -13.30 5.41 8.31
C CYS A 175 -13.83 5.50 9.73
#